data_4f0d82189b54bc5ed14dbe9a854cc9c5
#
_entry.id   4f0d82189b54bc5ed14dbe9a854cc9c5
#
_cell.length_a   1.000
_cell.length_b   1.000
_cell.length_c   1.000
_cell.angle_alpha   90.00
_cell.angle_beta   90.00
_cell.angle_gamma   90.00
#
_symmetry.space_group_name_H-M   'P 1'
#
loop_
_entity.id
_entity.type
_entity.pdbx_description
1 polymer ?
#
loop_
_entity_poly.entity_id
_entity_poly.type
_entity_poly.pdbx_seq_one_letter_code
_entity_poly.pdbx_strand_id
1 'polypeptide(L)'
;MNTETRDIKDLLPLIEKRILEIFGNNVLKIFLFGSYAREDFNEESDIDIIVIVDDTETDKYRKLRVKIISEFIMNYDVLLSIRVLRNEDFSKYKDSSPFLKNVVNEGLSFYG
;
A
#
# COMPACT_ATOMS: atom_id res chain seq x y z
N MET A 1 6.44 -21.37 -14.73
CA MET A 1 6.34 -20.22 -14.16
C MET A 1 7.19 -20.15 -12.96
N ASN A 2 7.68 -19.20 -12.69
CA ASN A 2 8.59 -19.21 -11.63
C ASN A 2 8.30 -18.11 -10.66
N THR A 3 8.96 -18.15 -9.56
CA THR A 3 8.68 -17.27 -8.48
C THR A 3 9.55 -16.06 -8.46
N GLU A 4 10.38 -15.88 -9.47
CA GLU A 4 11.23 -14.72 -9.47
C GLU A 4 10.47 -13.44 -9.61
N THR A 5 9.21 -13.52 -10.05
CA THR A 5 8.39 -12.33 -10.19
C THR A 5 8.04 -11.71 -8.87
N ARG A 6 8.54 -12.22 -7.75
CA ARG A 6 8.29 -11.59 -6.47
C ARG A 6 9.19 -10.41 -6.18
N ASP A 7 10.04 -10.02 -7.12
CA ASP A 7 10.83 -8.83 -6.94
C ASP A 7 9.88 -7.65 -6.73
N ILE A 8 10.09 -6.93 -5.63
CA ILE A 8 9.20 -5.82 -5.28
C ILE A 8 9.17 -4.77 -6.37
N LYS A 9 10.28 -4.57 -7.08
CA LYS A 9 10.33 -3.58 -8.14
C LYS A 9 9.39 -3.93 -9.29
N ASP A 10 9.15 -5.21 -9.51
CA ASP A 10 8.23 -5.64 -10.56
C ASP A 10 6.79 -5.60 -10.08
N LEU A 11 6.57 -5.76 -8.79
CA LEU A 11 5.22 -5.81 -8.24
C LEU A 11 4.63 -4.42 -8.00
N LEU A 12 5.45 -3.42 -7.66
CA LEU A 12 4.92 -2.10 -7.34
C LEU A 12 4.09 -1.49 -8.46
N PRO A 13 4.52 -1.56 -9.74
CA PRO A 13 3.67 -1.03 -10.81
C PRO A 13 2.35 -1.76 -10.93
N LEU A 14 2.33 -3.06 -10.67
CA LEU A 14 1.11 -3.85 -10.73
C LEU A 14 0.18 -3.49 -9.58
N ILE A 15 0.73 -3.30 -8.39
CA ILE A 15 -0.04 -2.88 -7.22
C ILE A 15 -0.65 -1.51 -7.47
N GLU A 16 0.16 -0.58 -7.96
CA GLU A 16 -0.32 0.77 -8.27
C GLU A 16 -1.48 0.73 -9.24
N LYS A 17 -1.31 -0.01 -10.33
CA LYS A 17 -2.33 -0.09 -11.36
C LYS A 17 -3.66 -0.62 -10.80
N ARG A 18 -3.60 -1.69 -10.00
CA ARG A 18 -4.83 -2.27 -9.47
C ARG A 18 -5.49 -1.36 -8.45
N ILE A 19 -4.70 -0.69 -7.60
CA ILE A 19 -5.27 0.23 -6.63
C ILE A 19 -5.99 1.37 -7.36
N LEU A 20 -5.36 1.93 -8.38
CA LEU A 20 -5.99 3.03 -9.11
C LEU A 20 -7.23 2.57 -9.86
N GLU A 21 -7.23 1.35 -10.40
CA GLU A 21 -8.40 0.82 -11.10
C GLU A 21 -9.56 0.55 -10.15
N ILE A 22 -9.27 0.01 -8.97
CA ILE A 22 -10.30 -0.43 -8.04
C ILE A 22 -10.76 0.72 -7.14
N PHE A 23 -9.83 1.55 -6.67
CA PHE A 23 -10.16 2.64 -5.75
C PHE A 23 -10.62 3.90 -6.47
N GLY A 24 -10.18 4.12 -7.70
CA GLY A 24 -10.65 5.26 -8.50
C GLY A 24 -9.82 6.51 -8.28
N ASN A 25 -10.43 7.66 -8.60
CA ASN A 25 -9.72 8.93 -8.72
C ASN A 25 -9.38 9.61 -7.40
N ASN A 26 -9.87 9.09 -6.30
CA ASN A 26 -9.62 9.73 -5.01
C ASN A 26 -8.29 9.33 -4.38
N VAL A 27 -7.53 8.46 -5.01
CA VAL A 27 -6.22 8.07 -4.49
C VAL A 27 -5.23 9.22 -4.73
N LEU A 28 -4.64 9.70 -3.63
CA LEU A 28 -3.67 10.79 -3.69
C LEU A 28 -2.24 10.31 -3.61
N LYS A 29 -1.97 9.32 -2.75
CA LYS A 29 -0.63 8.80 -2.55
C LYS A 29 -0.69 7.33 -2.24
N ILE A 30 0.37 6.61 -2.62
CA ILE A 30 0.54 5.20 -2.25
C ILE A 30 1.98 5.05 -1.76
N PHE A 31 2.12 4.52 -0.54
CA PHE A 31 3.42 4.29 0.07
C PHE A 31 3.68 2.80 0.21
N LEU A 32 4.93 2.41 -0.01
CA LEU A 32 5.45 1.13 0.47
C LEU A 32 6.03 1.37 1.85
N PHE A 33 5.67 0.55 2.82
CA PHE A 33 6.08 0.74 4.19
C PHE A 33 6.57 -0.60 4.76
N GLY A 34 7.08 -0.59 5.99
CA GLY A 34 7.47 -1.80 6.67
C GLY A 34 8.78 -2.38 6.18
N SER A 35 8.94 -3.69 6.30
CA SER A 35 10.21 -4.33 6.04
C SER A 35 10.68 -4.22 4.60
N TYR A 36 9.76 -4.19 3.64
CA TYR A 36 10.16 -4.01 2.24
C TYR A 36 10.71 -2.62 1.99
N ALA A 37 10.16 -1.60 2.65
CA ALA A 37 10.68 -0.24 2.50
C ALA A 37 12.05 -0.11 3.16
N ARG A 38 12.27 -0.81 4.27
CA ARG A 38 13.55 -0.78 4.98
C ARG A 38 14.58 -1.75 4.42
N GLU A 39 14.15 -2.61 3.48
CA GLU A 39 15.01 -3.62 2.86
C GLU A 39 15.50 -4.68 3.85
N ASP A 40 14.72 -4.92 4.92
CA ASP A 40 15.04 -5.99 5.87
C ASP A 40 13.98 -7.10 5.83
N PHE A 41 13.37 -7.29 4.67
CA PHE A 41 12.33 -8.30 4.49
C PHE A 41 12.93 -9.70 4.34
N ASN A 42 12.08 -10.69 4.57
CA ASN A 42 12.38 -12.09 4.29
C ASN A 42 11.21 -12.69 3.53
N GLU A 43 11.26 -14.00 3.27
CA GLU A 43 10.25 -14.64 2.43
C GLU A 43 8.86 -14.60 3.03
N GLU A 44 8.76 -14.42 4.33
CA GLU A 44 7.46 -14.40 5.01
C GLU A 44 6.95 -13.00 5.26
N SER A 45 7.70 -11.98 4.85
CA SER A 45 7.27 -10.60 5.09
C SER A 45 6.10 -10.24 4.19
N ASP A 46 5.12 -9.54 4.77
CA ASP A 46 4.03 -8.96 4.00
C ASP A 46 4.53 -7.70 3.31
N ILE A 47 3.93 -7.40 2.16
CA ILE A 47 4.17 -6.12 1.50
C ILE A 47 3.17 -5.13 2.08
N ASP A 48 3.66 -4.17 2.85
CA ASP A 48 2.79 -3.19 3.53
C ASP A 48 2.58 -1.98 2.64
N ILE A 49 1.33 -1.74 2.29
CA ILE A 49 0.94 -0.65 1.40
C ILE A 49 0.02 0.28 2.17
N ILE A 50 0.27 1.59 2.05
CA ILE A 50 -0.58 2.61 2.65
C ILE A 50 -1.11 3.48 1.54
N VAL A 51 -2.43 3.62 1.47
CA VAL A 51 -3.10 4.40 0.45
C VAL A 51 -3.77 5.60 1.11
N ILE A 52 -3.42 6.79 0.64
CA ILE A 52 -4.02 8.03 1.12
C ILE A 52 -5.09 8.44 0.12
N VAL A 53 -6.32 8.60 0.60
CA VAL A 53 -7.44 8.95 -0.27
C VAL A 53 -8.02 10.30 0.12
N ASP A 54 -8.52 11.02 -0.90
CA ASP A 54 -9.22 12.29 -0.70
C ASP A 54 -10.72 11.99 -0.63
N ASP A 55 -11.13 11.44 0.51
CA ASP A 55 -12.51 11.02 0.70
C ASP A 55 -12.79 11.08 2.19
N THR A 56 -14.00 11.44 2.56
CA THR A 56 -14.38 11.48 3.97
C THR A 56 -14.68 10.11 4.53
N GLU A 57 -15.01 9.14 3.66
CA GLU A 57 -15.36 7.80 4.10
C GLU A 57 -14.40 6.80 3.50
N THR A 58 -13.88 5.91 4.34
CA THR A 58 -12.89 4.94 3.89
C THR A 58 -13.41 3.51 3.88
N ASP A 59 -14.63 3.27 4.39
CA ASP A 59 -15.15 1.92 4.51
C ASP A 59 -15.25 1.21 3.16
N LYS A 60 -15.64 1.93 2.11
CA LYS A 60 -15.76 1.31 0.79
C LYS A 60 -14.40 0.83 0.29
N TYR A 61 -13.33 1.58 0.57
CA TYR A 61 -11.98 1.19 0.14
C TYR A 61 -11.50 -0.02 0.93
N ARG A 62 -11.85 -0.07 2.22
CA ARG A 62 -11.47 -1.21 3.06
C ARG A 62 -12.12 -2.49 2.58
N LYS A 63 -13.33 -2.38 2.03
CA LYS A 63 -13.99 -3.55 1.43
C LYS A 63 -13.37 -3.91 0.10
N LEU A 64 -13.05 -2.90 -0.71
CA LEU A 64 -12.48 -3.13 -2.04
C LEU A 64 -11.07 -3.70 -1.99
N ARG A 65 -10.28 -3.38 -0.94
CA ARG A 65 -8.91 -3.87 -0.85
C ARG A 65 -8.83 -5.39 -0.80
N VAL A 66 -9.87 -6.03 -0.31
CA VAL A 66 -9.90 -7.50 -0.21
C VAL A 66 -9.73 -8.12 -1.60
N LYS A 67 -10.34 -7.52 -2.60
CA LYS A 67 -10.22 -8.01 -3.97
C LYS A 67 -8.78 -7.96 -4.45
N ILE A 68 -8.10 -6.85 -4.18
CA ILE A 68 -6.69 -6.70 -4.61
C ILE A 68 -5.82 -7.70 -3.86
N ILE A 69 -6.00 -7.81 -2.54
CA ILE A 69 -5.22 -8.73 -1.73
C ILE A 69 -5.37 -10.16 -2.23
N SER A 70 -6.60 -10.56 -2.52
CA SER A 70 -6.88 -11.91 -3.00
C SER A 70 -6.22 -12.18 -4.36
N GLU A 71 -6.28 -11.19 -5.25
CA GLU A 71 -5.69 -11.34 -6.58
C GLU A 71 -4.18 -11.54 -6.50
N PHE A 72 -3.52 -10.82 -5.60
CA PHE A 72 -2.07 -10.92 -5.51
C PHE A 72 -1.63 -12.21 -4.85
N ILE A 73 -2.40 -12.73 -3.90
CA ILE A 73 -2.13 -14.06 -3.36
C ILE A 73 -2.24 -15.11 -4.46
N MET A 74 -3.30 -15.04 -5.25
CA MET A 74 -3.58 -16.08 -6.25
C MET A 74 -2.64 -16.00 -7.44
N ASN A 75 -2.30 -14.80 -7.87
CA ASN A 75 -1.54 -14.64 -9.11
C ASN A 75 -0.03 -14.56 -8.88
N TYR A 76 0.41 -14.10 -7.72
CA TYR A 76 1.83 -13.84 -7.48
C TYR A 76 2.33 -14.50 -6.21
N ASP A 77 1.44 -15.13 -5.44
CA ASP A 77 1.82 -15.81 -4.19
C ASP A 77 2.49 -14.85 -3.22
N VAL A 78 1.96 -13.63 -3.12
CA VAL A 78 2.46 -12.62 -2.19
C VAL A 78 1.30 -12.12 -1.33
N LEU A 79 1.62 -11.78 -0.08
CA LEU A 79 0.66 -11.21 0.83
C LEU A 79 0.81 -9.70 0.85
N LEU A 80 -0.30 -9.01 0.57
CA LEU A 80 -0.35 -7.56 0.70
C LEU A 80 -1.11 -7.20 1.96
N SER A 81 -0.62 -6.20 2.67
CA SER A 81 -1.35 -5.55 3.75
C SER A 81 -1.64 -4.14 3.27
N ILE A 82 -2.91 -3.79 3.11
CA ILE A 82 -3.30 -2.49 2.59
C ILE A 82 -4.04 -1.71 3.66
N ARG A 83 -3.49 -0.56 4.04
CA ARG A 83 -4.15 0.37 4.94
C ARG A 83 -4.63 1.56 4.14
N VAL A 84 -5.84 2.02 4.46
CA VAL A 84 -6.43 3.17 3.76
C VAL A 84 -6.62 4.28 4.79
N LEU A 85 -6.05 5.45 4.50
CA LEU A 85 -6.11 6.59 5.38
C LEU A 85 -6.70 7.78 4.64
N ARG A 86 -7.49 8.59 5.35
CA ARG A 86 -8.00 9.83 4.78
C ARG A 86 -6.88 10.85 4.74
N ASN A 87 -6.82 11.61 3.66
CA ASN A 87 -5.82 12.67 3.53
C ASN A 87 -5.95 13.70 4.64
N GLU A 88 -7.16 13.99 5.07
CA GLU A 88 -7.40 14.93 6.16
C GLU A 88 -6.67 14.49 7.43
N ASP A 89 -6.79 13.21 7.78
CA ASP A 89 -6.13 12.68 8.96
C ASP A 89 -4.62 12.61 8.78
N PHE A 90 -4.19 12.18 7.60
CA PHE A 90 -2.76 12.11 7.32
C PHE A 90 -2.11 13.48 7.45
N SER A 91 -2.69 14.49 6.83
CA SER A 91 -2.15 15.84 6.88
C SER A 91 -2.16 16.42 8.29
N LYS A 92 -3.21 16.12 9.05
CA LYS A 92 -3.36 16.68 10.38
C LYS A 92 -2.40 16.05 11.39
N TYR A 93 -2.15 14.75 11.28
CA TYR A 93 -1.43 14.02 12.32
C TYR A 93 -0.05 13.55 11.92
N LYS A 94 0.41 13.81 10.70
CA LYS A 94 1.68 13.27 10.22
C LYS A 94 2.88 13.72 11.06
N ASP A 95 2.78 14.89 11.70
CA ASP A 95 3.88 15.41 12.49
C ASP A 95 3.80 15.02 13.97
N SER A 96 2.67 14.49 14.41
CA SER A 96 2.48 14.16 15.82
C SER A 96 2.27 12.67 16.09
N SER A 97 1.74 11.93 15.12
CA SER A 97 1.51 10.50 15.26
C SER A 97 2.83 9.75 15.05
N PRO A 98 3.28 8.93 16.00
CA PRO A 98 4.50 8.14 15.79
C PRO A 98 4.41 7.26 14.56
N PHE A 99 3.25 6.65 14.32
CA PHE A 99 3.06 5.80 13.14
C PHE A 99 3.21 6.59 11.86
N LEU A 100 2.52 7.73 11.77
CA LEU A 100 2.58 8.53 10.54
C LEU A 100 3.94 9.18 10.33
N LYS A 101 4.63 9.54 11.42
CA LYS A 101 6.00 10.02 11.28
C LYS A 101 6.89 8.94 10.65
N ASN A 102 6.71 7.69 11.07
CA ASN A 102 7.49 6.59 10.50
C ASN A 102 7.15 6.37 9.05
N VAL A 103 5.88 6.51 8.67
CA VAL A 103 5.47 6.37 7.28
C VAL A 103 6.16 7.41 6.41
N VAL A 104 6.19 8.67 6.88
CA VAL A 104 6.82 9.75 6.13
C VAL A 104 8.32 9.55 6.04
N ASN A 105 8.96 9.12 7.13
CA ASN A 105 10.42 9.02 7.20
C ASN A 105 10.97 7.75 6.56
N GLU A 106 10.27 6.63 6.70
CA GLU A 106 10.76 5.33 6.25
C GLU A 106 10.04 4.80 5.03
N GLY A 107 8.82 5.28 4.78
CA GLY A 107 8.05 4.80 3.65
C GLY A 107 8.58 5.31 2.33
N LEU A 108 8.30 4.56 1.28
CA LEU A 108 8.66 4.94 -0.08
C LEU A 108 7.38 5.25 -0.83
N SER A 109 7.21 6.52 -1.23
CA SER A 109 6.06 6.91 -2.03
C SER A 109 6.29 6.46 -3.46
N PHE A 110 5.39 5.64 -4.00
CA PHE A 110 5.52 5.23 -5.39
C PHE A 110 4.34 5.71 -6.24
N TYR A 111 3.46 6.49 -5.68
CA TYR A 111 2.41 7.19 -6.41
C TYR A 111 2.06 8.47 -5.64
N GLY A 112 2.02 9.60 -6.37
CA GLY A 112 1.66 10.89 -5.76
C GLY A 112 2.86 11.67 -5.19
#